data_28ca7e9514e7fe649b89fea9221755f3
#
_entry.id   28ca7e9514e7fe649b89fea9221755f3
#
_cell.length_a   1.000
_cell.length_b   1.000
_cell.length_c   1.000
_cell.angle_alpha   90.00
_cell.angle_beta   90.00
_cell.angle_gamma   90.00
#
_symmetry.space_group_name_H-M   'P 1'
#
loop_
_entity.id
_entity.type
_entity.pdbx_description
1 polymer ?
#
loop_
_entity_poly.entity_id
_entity_poly.type
_entity_poly.pdbx_seq_one_letter_code
_entity_poly.pdbx_strand_id
1 'polypeptide(L)'
;MNKTPMKSVTDLRAKLEGFAARHAADKVMGGVDPQRLLNCFQKLRQAAESGNYRRFALEDQKLHQTIVNMADVPGLKQAWSSVFNAQNSFRIKTLQQCWPDLSVLFESHRPLVDNIASGKSEEAEDEALTHLDAVWFRLADATEDQSLPRDSLSRACAYLAFHFHKPIRLPELSHEIAGCSPGHLARLFREELELSFSDYLIELRMQKGASLLQHSNRSIREIGARVGYADPSRFATHFRRRFGLSPSEFRSRLVKVPKRPG
;
A
#
# COMPACT_ATOMS: atom_id res chain seq x y z
N MET A 1 -1.11 -22.57 -10.12
CA MET A 1 -2.16 -21.54 -10.41
C MET A 1 -1.47 -20.32 -11.00
N ASN A 2 -1.95 -19.79 -12.11
CA ASN A 2 -1.34 -18.63 -12.80
C ASN A 2 -1.41 -17.41 -11.88
N LYS A 3 -0.27 -16.78 -11.56
CA LYS A 3 -0.17 -15.59 -10.67
C LYS A 3 -0.97 -14.39 -11.20
N THR A 4 -1.16 -14.29 -12.51
CA THR A 4 -1.80 -13.18 -13.21
C THR A 4 -3.25 -12.91 -12.76
N PRO A 5 -4.14 -13.90 -12.61
CA PRO A 5 -5.52 -13.65 -12.21
C PRO A 5 -5.65 -13.07 -10.79
N MET A 6 -4.87 -13.55 -9.83
CA MET A 6 -4.97 -13.12 -8.44
C MET A 6 -4.44 -11.69 -8.24
N LYS A 7 -3.34 -11.31 -8.91
CA LYS A 7 -2.83 -9.92 -8.89
C LYS A 7 -3.87 -8.95 -9.45
N SER A 8 -4.48 -9.27 -10.60
CA SER A 8 -5.52 -8.42 -11.20
C SER A 8 -6.75 -8.25 -10.28
N VAL A 9 -7.14 -9.31 -9.56
CA VAL A 9 -8.22 -9.25 -8.56
C VAL A 9 -7.83 -8.33 -7.39
N THR A 10 -6.57 -8.40 -6.95
CA THR A 10 -6.05 -7.53 -5.89
C THR A 10 -5.97 -6.07 -6.34
N ASP A 11 -5.52 -5.81 -7.56
CA ASP A 11 -5.46 -4.45 -8.12
C ASP A 11 -6.86 -3.84 -8.25
N LEU A 12 -7.86 -4.65 -8.66
CA LEU A 12 -9.25 -4.21 -8.70
C LEU A 12 -9.79 -3.91 -7.30
N ARG A 13 -9.48 -4.76 -6.31
CA ARG A 13 -9.84 -4.54 -4.91
C ARG A 13 -9.25 -3.22 -4.41
N ALA A 14 -7.97 -2.98 -4.66
CA ALA A 14 -7.28 -1.75 -4.25
C ALA A 14 -7.96 -0.50 -4.83
N LYS A 15 -8.35 -0.53 -6.11
CA LYS A 15 -9.08 0.58 -6.73
C LYS A 15 -10.47 0.80 -6.12
N LEU A 16 -11.21 -0.27 -5.83
CA LEU A 16 -12.54 -0.16 -5.21
C LEU A 16 -12.43 0.38 -3.77
N GLU A 17 -11.46 -0.08 -3.00
CA GLU A 17 -11.27 0.36 -1.62
C GLU A 17 -10.64 1.76 -1.54
N GLY A 18 -9.75 2.15 -2.46
CA GLY A 18 -9.24 3.51 -2.57
C GLY A 18 -10.37 4.50 -2.88
N PHE A 19 -11.20 4.18 -3.88
CA PHE A 19 -12.39 4.95 -4.20
C PHE A 19 -13.36 5.04 -3.01
N ALA A 20 -13.61 3.93 -2.31
CA ALA A 20 -14.45 3.89 -1.11
C ALA A 20 -13.89 4.77 0.01
N ALA A 21 -12.59 4.71 0.28
CA ALA A 21 -11.93 5.48 1.33
C ALA A 21 -12.03 6.98 1.08
N ARG A 22 -11.81 7.41 -0.17
CA ARG A 22 -12.00 8.81 -0.59
C ARG A 22 -13.41 9.31 -0.28
N HIS A 23 -14.43 8.59 -0.78
CA HIS A 23 -15.83 8.98 -0.59
C HIS A 23 -16.27 8.90 0.86
N ALA A 24 -15.79 7.92 1.63
CA ALA A 24 -16.04 7.85 3.07
C ALA A 24 -15.47 9.08 3.80
N ALA A 25 -14.25 9.51 3.44
CA ALA A 25 -13.65 10.73 4.00
C ALA A 25 -14.41 12.00 3.57
N ASP A 26 -14.86 12.10 2.31
CA ASP A 26 -15.73 13.19 1.85
C ASP A 26 -17.02 13.27 2.67
N LYS A 27 -17.65 12.14 3.00
CA LYS A 27 -18.84 12.09 3.87
C LYS A 27 -18.53 12.58 5.29
N VAL A 28 -17.39 12.21 5.86
CA VAL A 28 -16.95 12.70 7.17
C VAL A 28 -16.69 14.21 7.13
N MET A 29 -16.04 14.72 6.11
CA MET A 29 -15.84 16.14 5.90
C MET A 29 -17.19 16.88 5.77
N GLY A 30 -18.21 16.23 5.21
CA GLY A 30 -19.60 16.71 5.12
C GLY A 30 -20.41 16.55 6.41
N GLY A 31 -19.82 16.10 7.52
CA GLY A 31 -20.45 16.02 8.84
C GLY A 31 -20.96 14.63 9.25
N VAL A 32 -20.66 13.56 8.50
CA VAL A 32 -20.96 12.19 8.90
C VAL A 32 -20.04 11.78 10.05
N ASP A 33 -20.60 11.27 11.15
CA ASP A 33 -19.85 10.80 12.32
C ASP A 33 -19.02 9.53 11.96
N PRO A 34 -17.69 9.57 12.10
CA PRO A 34 -16.82 8.42 11.86
C PRO A 34 -16.85 7.36 12.98
N GLN A 35 -17.66 7.52 14.04
CA GLN A 35 -17.63 6.69 15.24
C GLN A 35 -17.79 5.20 14.93
N ARG A 36 -18.60 4.85 13.90
CA ARG A 36 -18.77 3.45 13.48
C ARG A 36 -17.45 2.85 12.94
N LEU A 37 -16.69 3.62 12.18
CA LEU A 37 -15.37 3.21 11.68
C LEU A 37 -14.38 3.03 12.83
N LEU A 38 -14.32 3.99 13.75
CA LEU A 38 -13.44 3.94 14.91
C LEU A 38 -13.76 2.75 15.81
N ASN A 39 -15.04 2.42 16.01
CA ASN A 39 -15.47 1.24 16.75
C ASN A 39 -15.03 -0.08 16.06
N CYS A 40 -15.09 -0.17 14.74
CA CYS A 40 -14.57 -1.32 13.99
C CYS A 40 -13.05 -1.43 14.16
N PHE A 41 -12.34 -0.32 14.07
CA PHE A 41 -10.89 -0.29 14.24
C PHE A 41 -10.47 -0.73 15.66
N GLN A 42 -11.22 -0.30 16.70
CA GLN A 42 -10.96 -0.75 18.07
C GLN A 42 -11.19 -2.26 18.25
N LYS A 43 -12.21 -2.84 17.61
CA LYS A 43 -12.44 -4.30 17.64
C LYS A 43 -11.33 -5.06 16.92
N LEU A 44 -10.83 -4.52 15.80
CA LEU A 44 -9.69 -5.09 15.09
C LEU A 44 -8.44 -5.09 15.98
N ARG A 45 -8.19 -4.00 16.72
CA ARG A 45 -7.11 -3.91 17.72
C ARG A 45 -7.20 -5.03 18.75
N GLN A 46 -8.37 -5.20 19.38
CA GLN A 46 -8.59 -6.26 20.38
C GLN A 46 -8.36 -7.67 19.80
N ALA A 47 -8.73 -7.87 18.53
CA ALA A 47 -8.47 -9.12 17.84
C ALA A 47 -6.98 -9.36 17.58
N ALA A 48 -6.22 -8.31 17.21
CA ALA A 48 -4.77 -8.38 17.07
C ALA A 48 -4.07 -8.70 18.40
N GLU A 49 -4.42 -7.97 19.46
CA GLU A 49 -3.88 -8.16 20.82
C GLU A 49 -4.16 -9.57 21.37
N SER A 50 -5.29 -10.17 21.00
CA SER A 50 -5.63 -11.54 21.42
C SER A 50 -4.88 -12.64 20.63
N GLY A 51 -4.18 -12.32 19.57
CA GLY A 51 -3.53 -13.29 18.69
C GLY A 51 -4.51 -14.23 17.96
N ASN A 52 -5.80 -13.94 17.95
CA ASN A 52 -6.82 -14.79 17.34
C ASN A 52 -6.99 -14.46 15.85
N TYR A 53 -6.33 -15.21 14.99
CA TYR A 53 -6.31 -15.00 13.53
C TYR A 53 -7.72 -15.05 12.89
N ARG A 54 -8.61 -15.93 13.35
CA ARG A 54 -9.99 -16.02 12.82
C ARG A 54 -10.78 -14.77 13.17
N ARG A 55 -10.68 -14.33 14.44
CA ARG A 55 -11.33 -13.10 14.89
C ARG A 55 -10.76 -11.89 14.17
N PHE A 56 -9.44 -11.81 14.04
CA PHE A 56 -8.80 -10.74 13.31
C PHE A 56 -9.29 -10.66 11.86
N ALA A 57 -9.31 -11.78 11.12
CA ALA A 57 -9.78 -11.83 9.74
C ALA A 57 -11.24 -11.35 9.61
N LEU A 58 -12.10 -11.66 10.59
CA LEU A 58 -13.49 -11.22 10.61
C LEU A 58 -13.62 -9.71 10.87
N GLU A 59 -12.90 -9.19 11.86
CA GLU A 59 -12.95 -7.75 12.19
C GLU A 59 -12.28 -6.89 11.11
N ASP A 60 -11.22 -7.37 10.46
CA ASP A 60 -10.59 -6.77 9.31
C ASP A 60 -11.56 -6.66 8.12
N GLN A 61 -12.29 -7.74 7.82
CA GLN A 61 -13.36 -7.69 6.81
C GLN A 61 -14.42 -6.64 7.14
N LYS A 62 -14.85 -6.59 8.41
CA LYS A 62 -15.87 -5.62 8.87
C LYS A 62 -15.36 -4.19 8.77
N LEU A 63 -14.08 -3.93 9.05
CA LEU A 63 -13.47 -2.61 8.89
C LEU A 63 -13.55 -2.15 7.44
N HIS A 64 -13.04 -2.95 6.50
CA HIS A 64 -13.08 -2.63 5.07
C HIS A 64 -14.52 -2.49 4.54
N GLN A 65 -15.42 -3.38 4.95
CA GLN A 65 -16.85 -3.28 4.60
C GLN A 65 -17.49 -2.01 5.14
N THR A 66 -17.08 -1.56 6.34
CA THR A 66 -17.58 -0.31 6.93
C THR A 66 -17.14 0.89 6.10
N ILE A 67 -15.90 0.93 5.64
CA ILE A 67 -15.40 1.97 4.75
C ILE A 67 -16.22 2.01 3.45
N VAL A 68 -16.42 0.84 2.82
CA VAL A 68 -17.23 0.72 1.60
C VAL A 68 -18.69 1.17 1.81
N ASN A 69 -19.28 0.82 2.96
CA ASN A 69 -20.64 1.26 3.28
C ASN A 69 -20.73 2.78 3.56
N MET A 70 -19.71 3.38 4.18
CA MET A 70 -19.65 4.82 4.44
C MET A 70 -19.52 5.64 3.17
N ALA A 71 -18.92 5.10 2.12
CA ALA A 71 -18.84 5.74 0.81
C ALA A 71 -20.24 6.01 0.21
N ASP A 72 -21.22 5.18 0.54
CA ASP A 72 -22.63 5.31 0.13
C ASP A 72 -22.82 5.46 -1.39
N VAL A 73 -22.05 4.66 -2.16
CA VAL A 73 -22.10 4.67 -3.62
C VAL A 73 -22.90 3.43 -4.11
N PRO A 74 -23.96 3.65 -4.91
CA PRO A 74 -24.75 2.54 -5.46
C PRO A 74 -23.90 1.52 -6.23
N GLY A 75 -24.07 0.23 -5.93
CA GLY A 75 -23.35 -0.87 -6.58
C GLY A 75 -21.95 -1.14 -6.04
N LEU A 76 -21.31 -0.20 -5.34
CA LEU A 76 -19.94 -0.37 -4.85
C LEU A 76 -19.79 -1.55 -3.89
N LYS A 77 -20.74 -1.72 -2.97
CA LYS A 77 -20.75 -2.84 -2.01
C LYS A 77 -20.80 -4.20 -2.70
N GLN A 78 -21.62 -4.35 -3.73
CA GLN A 78 -21.76 -5.59 -4.50
C GLN A 78 -20.46 -5.91 -5.24
N ALA A 79 -19.89 -4.91 -5.95
CA ALA A 79 -18.63 -5.06 -6.66
C ALA A 79 -17.49 -5.44 -5.71
N TRP A 80 -17.35 -4.72 -4.59
CA TRP A 80 -16.35 -5.00 -3.57
C TRP A 80 -16.52 -6.41 -2.97
N SER A 81 -17.75 -6.80 -2.61
CA SER A 81 -18.01 -8.11 -2.02
C SER A 81 -17.61 -9.27 -2.95
N SER A 82 -17.89 -9.14 -4.25
CA SER A 82 -17.50 -10.15 -5.26
C SER A 82 -15.98 -10.30 -5.32
N VAL A 83 -15.26 -9.18 -5.37
CA VAL A 83 -13.79 -9.15 -5.43
C VAL A 83 -13.16 -9.64 -4.11
N PHE A 84 -13.69 -9.18 -2.98
CA PHE A 84 -13.22 -9.58 -1.65
C PHE A 84 -13.37 -11.08 -1.42
N ASN A 85 -14.53 -11.65 -1.75
CA ASN A 85 -14.81 -13.08 -1.59
C ASN A 85 -13.91 -13.96 -2.46
N ALA A 86 -13.54 -13.50 -3.66
CA ALA A 86 -12.59 -14.21 -4.51
C ALA A 86 -11.20 -14.39 -3.86
N GLN A 87 -10.83 -13.52 -2.93
CA GLN A 87 -9.55 -13.56 -2.23
C GLN A 87 -9.63 -14.19 -0.83
N ASN A 88 -10.80 -14.29 -0.24
CA ASN A 88 -10.95 -14.55 1.20
C ASN A 88 -10.36 -15.88 1.65
N SER A 89 -10.60 -16.97 0.91
CA SER A 89 -10.07 -18.29 1.26
C SER A 89 -8.53 -18.34 1.22
N PHE A 90 -7.95 -17.64 0.28
CA PHE A 90 -6.52 -17.49 0.13
C PHE A 90 -5.92 -16.69 1.31
N ARG A 91 -6.50 -15.54 1.61
CA ARG A 91 -6.07 -14.65 2.69
C ARG A 91 -6.08 -15.34 4.05
N ILE A 92 -7.15 -16.07 4.41
CA ILE A 92 -7.25 -16.76 5.70
C ILE A 92 -6.17 -17.83 5.85
N LYS A 93 -5.87 -18.59 4.79
CA LYS A 93 -4.84 -19.63 4.85
C LYS A 93 -3.43 -19.10 5.08
N THR A 94 -3.14 -17.92 4.58
CA THR A 94 -1.80 -17.33 4.59
C THR A 94 -1.59 -16.30 5.69
N LEU A 95 -2.67 -15.87 6.36
CA LEU A 95 -2.61 -14.81 7.36
C LEU A 95 -1.56 -15.07 8.46
N GLN A 96 -1.53 -16.27 9.03
CA GLN A 96 -0.57 -16.63 10.08
C GLN A 96 0.87 -16.69 9.57
N GLN A 97 1.06 -17.13 8.33
CA GLN A 97 2.39 -17.20 7.72
C GLN A 97 2.94 -15.82 7.40
N CYS A 98 2.07 -14.92 6.90
CA CYS A 98 2.45 -13.57 6.51
C CYS A 98 2.64 -12.64 7.71
N TRP A 99 1.85 -12.82 8.75
CA TRP A 99 1.86 -11.96 9.94
C TRP A 99 1.88 -12.80 11.22
N PRO A 100 3.05 -13.35 11.62
CA PRO A 100 3.18 -14.01 12.93
C PRO A 100 2.79 -13.10 14.09
N ASP A 101 3.02 -11.79 13.94
CA ASP A 101 2.53 -10.74 14.82
C ASP A 101 1.44 -9.92 14.12
N LEU A 102 0.20 -10.09 14.57
CA LEU A 102 -0.96 -9.37 14.03
C LEU A 102 -0.94 -7.87 14.31
N SER A 103 -0.13 -7.40 15.28
CA SER A 103 -0.02 -5.97 15.60
C SER A 103 0.55 -5.18 14.41
N VAL A 104 1.47 -5.78 13.66
CA VAL A 104 2.06 -5.17 12.47
C VAL A 104 1.00 -4.93 11.38
N LEU A 105 0.15 -5.92 11.14
CA LEU A 105 -0.94 -5.77 10.16
C LEU A 105 -2.01 -4.80 10.67
N PHE A 106 -2.35 -4.84 11.97
CA PHE A 106 -3.26 -3.88 12.59
C PHE A 106 -2.77 -2.44 12.42
N GLU A 107 -1.51 -2.16 12.75
CA GLU A 107 -0.94 -0.80 12.64
C GLU A 107 -0.90 -0.28 11.19
N SER A 108 -0.84 -1.16 10.21
CA SER A 108 -0.89 -0.75 8.79
C SER A 108 -2.24 -0.15 8.37
N HIS A 109 -3.32 -0.37 9.11
CA HIS A 109 -4.63 0.24 8.85
C HIS A 109 -4.78 1.63 9.48
N ARG A 110 -3.93 1.98 10.45
CA ARG A 110 -4.07 3.24 11.20
C ARG A 110 -4.07 4.48 10.30
N PRO A 111 -3.10 4.68 9.36
CA PRO A 111 -3.12 5.87 8.52
C PRO A 111 -4.39 5.99 7.67
N LEU A 112 -4.93 4.86 7.18
CA LEU A 112 -6.18 4.82 6.43
C LEU A 112 -7.36 5.28 7.29
N VAL A 113 -7.51 4.72 8.48
CA VAL A 113 -8.62 5.04 9.40
C VAL A 113 -8.53 6.49 9.88
N ASP A 114 -7.34 6.97 10.24
CA ASP A 114 -7.12 8.33 10.72
C ASP A 114 -7.41 9.37 9.62
N ASN A 115 -7.03 9.10 8.36
CA ASN A 115 -7.32 9.99 7.24
C ASN A 115 -8.82 10.04 6.93
N ILE A 116 -9.52 8.90 6.93
CA ILE A 116 -10.98 8.88 6.75
C ILE A 116 -11.66 9.64 7.88
N ALA A 117 -11.32 9.35 9.14
CA ALA A 117 -11.93 9.98 10.30
C ALA A 117 -11.67 11.49 10.39
N SER A 118 -10.61 11.97 9.75
CA SER A 118 -10.25 13.40 9.65
C SER A 118 -10.79 14.06 8.37
N GLY A 119 -11.55 13.38 7.54
CA GLY A 119 -12.10 13.93 6.29
C GLY A 119 -11.04 14.23 5.21
N LYS A 120 -9.88 13.56 5.26
CA LYS A 120 -8.76 13.75 4.33
C LYS A 120 -8.88 12.80 3.15
N SER A 121 -9.66 13.17 2.15
CA SER A 121 -10.12 12.28 1.08
C SER A 121 -9.01 11.74 0.18
N GLU A 122 -8.08 12.60 -0.25
CA GLU A 122 -6.96 12.18 -1.12
C GLU A 122 -5.98 11.29 -0.36
N GLU A 123 -5.70 11.63 0.91
CA GLU A 123 -4.85 10.84 1.77
C GLU A 123 -5.45 9.47 2.09
N ALA A 124 -6.76 9.41 2.29
CA ALA A 124 -7.46 8.16 2.56
C ALA A 124 -7.39 7.21 1.34
N GLU A 125 -7.58 7.73 0.12
CA GLU A 125 -7.43 6.96 -1.12
C GLU A 125 -6.01 6.41 -1.27
N ASP A 126 -4.99 7.27 -1.11
CA ASP A 126 -3.58 6.88 -1.21
C ASP A 126 -3.19 5.80 -0.19
N GLU A 127 -3.66 5.93 1.05
CA GLU A 127 -3.36 4.94 2.09
C GLU A 127 -4.06 3.61 1.84
N ALA A 128 -5.29 3.61 1.32
CA ALA A 128 -5.98 2.38 0.94
C ALA A 128 -5.22 1.63 -0.16
N LEU A 129 -4.78 2.34 -1.20
CA LEU A 129 -3.98 1.77 -2.28
C LEU A 129 -2.65 1.21 -1.76
N THR A 130 -1.94 1.99 -0.94
CA THR A 130 -0.65 1.59 -0.35
C THR A 130 -0.80 0.38 0.56
N HIS A 131 -1.81 0.37 1.42
CA HIS A 131 -2.09 -0.74 2.34
C HIS A 131 -2.35 -2.04 1.59
N LEU A 132 -3.18 -2.02 0.55
CA LEU A 132 -3.54 -3.23 -0.20
C LEU A 132 -2.42 -3.75 -1.10
N ASP A 133 -1.67 -2.87 -1.74
CA ASP A 133 -0.46 -3.26 -2.48
C ASP A 133 0.51 -4.00 -1.57
N ALA A 134 0.68 -3.46 -0.40
CA ALA A 134 1.56 -3.97 0.59
C ALA A 134 1.10 -5.34 1.14
N VAL A 135 -0.17 -5.50 1.47
CA VAL A 135 -0.77 -6.78 1.85
C VAL A 135 -0.59 -7.81 0.72
N TRP A 136 -0.78 -7.40 -0.52
CA TRP A 136 -0.57 -8.27 -1.68
C TRP A 136 0.86 -8.82 -1.76
N PHE A 137 1.88 -7.96 -1.65
CA PHE A 137 3.27 -8.41 -1.72
C PHE A 137 3.58 -9.49 -0.68
N ARG A 138 3.10 -9.34 0.56
CA ARG A 138 3.26 -10.37 1.59
C ARG A 138 2.48 -11.64 1.30
N LEU A 139 1.26 -11.52 0.80
CA LEU A 139 0.44 -12.68 0.42
C LEU A 139 1.06 -13.43 -0.77
N ALA A 140 1.57 -12.71 -1.76
CA ALA A 140 2.24 -13.29 -2.92
C ALA A 140 3.52 -14.05 -2.52
N ASP A 141 4.29 -13.48 -1.59
CA ASP A 141 5.49 -14.14 -1.03
C ASP A 141 5.15 -15.42 -0.27
N ALA A 142 4.05 -15.43 0.48
CA ALA A 142 3.63 -16.59 1.28
C ALA A 142 3.01 -17.74 0.47
N THR A 143 2.56 -17.48 -0.75
CA THR A 143 1.83 -18.45 -1.57
C THR A 143 2.63 -18.99 -2.72
N GLU A 144 3.87 -18.63 -2.80
CA GLU A 144 4.72 -19.28 -3.78
C GLU A 144 4.73 -20.79 -3.53
N ASP A 145 4.35 -21.49 -4.61
CA ASP A 145 4.50 -22.92 -4.78
C ASP A 145 5.80 -23.35 -4.10
N GLN A 146 5.77 -24.39 -3.28
CA GLN A 146 6.93 -24.90 -2.52
C GLN A 146 8.15 -25.25 -3.39
N SER A 147 8.07 -25.04 -4.70
CA SER A 147 9.11 -25.27 -5.70
C SER A 147 10.06 -24.07 -5.91
N LEU A 148 9.75 -22.86 -5.40
CA LEU A 148 10.68 -21.73 -5.47
C LEU A 148 11.22 -21.41 -4.08
N PRO A 149 12.55 -21.38 -3.90
CA PRO A 149 13.13 -20.95 -2.64
C PRO A 149 12.60 -19.53 -2.32
N ARG A 150 12.16 -19.32 -1.08
CA ARG A 150 11.87 -18.00 -0.55
C ARG A 150 13.17 -17.23 -0.53
N ASP A 151 13.54 -16.67 -1.68
CA ASP A 151 14.83 -16.03 -1.82
C ASP A 151 14.88 -14.74 -1.00
N SER A 152 16.06 -14.41 -0.60
CA SER A 152 16.37 -13.22 0.18
C SER A 152 15.95 -11.94 -0.55
N LEU A 153 15.97 -11.93 -1.88
CA LEU A 153 15.60 -10.78 -2.69
C LEU A 153 14.08 -10.50 -2.63
N SER A 154 13.25 -11.53 -2.79
CA SER A 154 11.80 -11.37 -2.71
C SER A 154 11.35 -10.83 -1.34
N ARG A 155 11.96 -11.31 -0.23
CA ARG A 155 11.69 -10.77 1.11
C ARG A 155 12.11 -9.31 1.23
N ALA A 156 13.29 -8.97 0.72
CA ALA A 156 13.78 -7.58 0.73
C ALA A 156 12.86 -6.66 -0.08
N CYS A 157 12.48 -7.04 -1.30
CA CYS A 157 11.59 -6.25 -2.15
C CYS A 157 10.21 -6.06 -1.53
N ALA A 158 9.64 -7.11 -0.92
CA ALA A 158 8.38 -7.00 -0.19
C ALA A 158 8.46 -6.00 0.96
N TYR A 159 9.53 -6.06 1.77
CA TYR A 159 9.76 -5.09 2.84
C TYR A 159 9.90 -3.66 2.32
N LEU A 160 10.67 -3.46 1.24
CA LEU A 160 10.89 -2.14 0.66
C LEU A 160 9.60 -1.52 0.12
N ALA A 161 8.72 -2.31 -0.49
CA ALA A 161 7.42 -1.86 -0.97
C ALA A 161 6.54 -1.24 0.12
N PHE A 162 6.73 -1.68 1.39
CA PHE A 162 6.03 -1.16 2.58
C PHE A 162 6.70 0.03 3.22
N HIS A 163 8.03 -0.02 3.26
CA HIS A 163 8.82 0.87 4.11
C HIS A 163 9.68 1.85 3.32
N PHE A 164 9.44 1.97 2.00
CA PHE A 164 10.24 2.84 1.12
C PHE A 164 10.38 4.28 1.63
N HIS A 165 9.40 4.78 2.38
CA HIS A 165 9.38 6.12 2.95
C HIS A 165 10.32 6.28 4.17
N LYS A 166 10.78 5.18 4.77
CA LYS A 166 11.69 5.18 5.93
C LYS A 166 13.16 5.18 5.48
N PRO A 167 14.08 5.63 6.36
CA PRO A 167 15.50 5.35 6.16
C PRO A 167 15.73 3.84 6.24
N ILE A 168 16.25 3.25 5.18
CA ILE A 168 16.54 1.80 5.12
C ILE A 168 18.00 1.63 4.72
N ARG A 169 18.72 0.82 5.49
CA ARG A 169 20.12 0.47 5.22
C ARG A 169 20.23 -0.98 4.79
N LEU A 170 21.09 -1.24 3.81
CA LEU A 170 21.27 -2.59 3.28
C LEU A 170 21.67 -3.64 4.35
N PRO A 171 22.54 -3.34 5.32
CA PRO A 171 22.86 -4.30 6.38
C PRO A 171 21.65 -4.71 7.22
N GLU A 172 20.83 -3.75 7.64
CA GLU A 172 19.60 -4.01 8.40
C GLU A 172 18.61 -4.85 7.59
N LEU A 173 18.35 -4.43 6.34
CA LEU A 173 17.47 -5.16 5.42
C LEU A 173 17.93 -6.59 5.19
N SER A 174 19.24 -6.80 5.04
CA SER A 174 19.80 -8.14 4.76
C SER A 174 19.70 -9.07 5.95
N HIS A 175 20.06 -8.62 7.15
CA HIS A 175 20.10 -9.47 8.34
C HIS A 175 18.72 -9.72 8.93
N GLU A 176 17.92 -8.66 9.07
CA GLU A 176 16.63 -8.72 9.79
C GLU A 176 15.47 -9.24 8.91
N ILE A 177 15.53 -8.95 7.60
CA ILE A 177 14.43 -9.22 6.68
C ILE A 177 14.78 -10.30 5.66
N ALA A 178 15.89 -10.12 4.94
CA ALA A 178 16.26 -11.04 3.87
C ALA A 178 16.87 -12.35 4.38
N GLY A 179 17.41 -12.36 5.61
CA GLY A 179 18.04 -13.54 6.22
C GLY A 179 19.34 -13.96 5.51
N CYS A 180 20.13 -12.98 5.06
CA CYS A 180 21.38 -13.23 4.34
C CYS A 180 22.43 -12.13 4.63
N SER A 181 23.66 -12.28 4.11
CA SER A 181 24.67 -11.24 4.24
C SER A 181 24.40 -10.03 3.34
N PRO A 182 24.85 -8.82 3.72
CA PRO A 182 24.71 -7.62 2.88
C PRO A 182 25.33 -7.77 1.49
N GLY A 183 26.49 -8.43 1.39
CA GLY A 183 27.15 -8.70 0.11
C GLY A 183 26.33 -9.62 -0.79
N HIS A 184 25.71 -10.65 -0.22
CA HIS A 184 24.85 -11.56 -0.96
C HIS A 184 23.58 -10.82 -1.48
N LEU A 185 22.93 -10.06 -0.61
CA LEU A 185 21.74 -9.29 -1.01
C LEU A 185 22.08 -8.24 -2.09
N ALA A 186 23.21 -7.53 -1.95
CA ALA A 186 23.67 -6.58 -2.97
C ALA A 186 23.93 -7.24 -4.31
N ARG A 187 24.45 -8.46 -4.33
CA ARG A 187 24.67 -9.25 -5.54
C ARG A 187 23.36 -9.64 -6.19
N LEU A 188 22.38 -10.13 -5.42
CA LEU A 188 21.05 -10.49 -5.91
C LEU A 188 20.33 -9.29 -6.57
N PHE A 189 20.37 -8.11 -5.95
CA PHE A 189 19.81 -6.90 -6.59
C PHE A 189 20.42 -6.62 -7.97
N ARG A 190 21.73 -6.80 -8.12
CA ARG A 190 22.42 -6.56 -9.39
C ARG A 190 22.17 -7.64 -10.44
N GLU A 191 22.17 -8.90 -10.03
CA GLU A 191 22.04 -10.04 -10.94
C GLU A 191 20.59 -10.25 -11.41
N GLU A 192 19.60 -10.08 -10.52
CA GLU A 192 18.22 -10.40 -10.84
C GLU A 192 17.38 -9.18 -11.23
N LEU A 193 17.72 -7.99 -10.71
CA LEU A 193 16.98 -6.75 -10.99
C LEU A 193 17.77 -5.73 -11.82
N GLU A 194 19.04 -6.03 -12.14
CA GLU A 194 19.96 -5.14 -12.88
C GLU A 194 20.14 -3.76 -12.21
N LEU A 195 19.83 -3.65 -10.92
CA LEU A 195 19.91 -2.43 -10.13
C LEU A 195 20.71 -2.64 -8.85
N SER A 196 21.35 -1.59 -8.35
CA SER A 196 21.82 -1.61 -6.96
C SER A 196 20.61 -1.50 -6.01
N PHE A 197 20.76 -1.94 -4.75
CA PHE A 197 19.77 -1.71 -3.71
C PHE A 197 19.34 -0.24 -3.61
N SER A 198 20.31 0.67 -3.68
CA SER A 198 20.04 2.11 -3.60
C SER A 198 19.25 2.62 -4.79
N ASP A 199 19.58 2.16 -6.00
CA ASP A 199 18.86 2.55 -7.22
C ASP A 199 17.45 1.95 -7.23
N TYR A 200 17.27 0.71 -6.78
CA TYR A 200 15.96 0.10 -6.63
C TYR A 200 15.05 0.89 -5.66
N LEU A 201 15.58 1.27 -4.48
CA LEU A 201 14.83 2.07 -3.52
C LEU A 201 14.50 3.47 -4.07
N ILE A 202 15.43 4.10 -4.82
CA ILE A 202 15.17 5.36 -5.49
C ILE A 202 14.08 5.19 -6.55
N GLU A 203 14.16 4.17 -7.38
CA GLU A 203 13.15 3.88 -8.41
C GLU A 203 11.76 3.70 -7.81
N LEU A 204 11.64 2.91 -6.74
CA LEU A 204 10.39 2.70 -6.01
C LEU A 204 9.81 4.02 -5.48
N ARG A 205 10.66 4.86 -4.87
CA ARG A 205 10.26 6.19 -4.38
C ARG A 205 9.82 7.12 -5.51
N MET A 206 10.47 7.06 -6.66
CA MET A 206 10.12 7.88 -7.83
C MET A 206 8.78 7.47 -8.42
N GLN A 207 8.52 6.17 -8.52
CA GLN A 207 7.22 5.64 -9.00
C GLN A 207 6.07 6.06 -8.08
N LYS A 208 6.26 5.93 -6.75
CA LYS A 208 5.25 6.39 -5.77
C LYS A 208 5.09 7.91 -5.78
N GLY A 209 6.18 8.67 -5.94
CA GLY A 209 6.14 10.13 -6.10
C GLY A 209 5.37 10.57 -7.35
N ALA A 210 5.58 9.88 -8.48
CA ALA A 210 4.83 10.14 -9.71
C ALA A 210 3.32 9.86 -9.54
N SER A 211 2.98 8.76 -8.88
CA SER A 211 1.58 8.43 -8.55
C SER A 211 0.93 9.52 -7.69
N LEU A 212 1.60 9.99 -6.63
CA LEU A 212 1.10 11.07 -5.78
C LEU A 212 0.96 12.41 -6.55
N LEU A 213 1.87 12.69 -7.49
CA LEU A 213 1.75 13.87 -8.36
C LEU A 213 0.55 13.82 -9.29
N GLN A 214 0.15 12.62 -9.72
CA GLN A 214 -0.99 12.38 -10.61
C GLN A 214 -2.34 12.45 -9.89
N HIS A 215 -2.37 11.94 -8.65
CA HIS A 215 -3.63 11.66 -7.97
C HIS A 215 -3.86 12.50 -6.70
N SER A 216 -2.98 13.49 -6.42
CA SER A 216 -3.16 14.38 -5.28
C SER A 216 -2.76 15.84 -5.59
N ASN A 217 -3.35 16.78 -4.83
CA ASN A 217 -3.03 18.21 -4.90
C ASN A 217 -1.92 18.62 -3.91
N ARG A 218 -1.23 17.65 -3.30
CA ARG A 218 -0.17 17.92 -2.32
C ARG A 218 0.96 18.74 -2.91
N SER A 219 1.60 19.55 -2.10
CA SER A 219 2.81 20.26 -2.49
C SER A 219 3.95 19.27 -2.83
N ILE A 220 4.85 19.69 -3.70
CA ILE A 220 6.05 18.90 -4.05
C ILE A 220 6.86 18.53 -2.83
N ARG A 221 6.92 19.43 -1.84
CA ARG A 221 7.62 19.21 -0.56
C ARG A 221 6.98 18.07 0.24
N GLU A 222 5.65 18.08 0.37
CA GLU A 222 4.92 17.02 1.08
C GLU A 222 5.06 15.67 0.40
N ILE A 223 5.00 15.63 -0.94
CA ILE A 223 5.23 14.39 -1.70
C ILE A 223 6.64 13.88 -1.48
N GLY A 224 7.66 14.75 -1.56
CA GLY A 224 9.04 14.39 -1.27
C GLY A 224 9.20 13.75 0.11
N ALA A 225 8.62 14.37 1.14
CA ALA A 225 8.64 13.84 2.51
C ALA A 225 7.95 12.47 2.61
N ARG A 226 6.78 12.30 1.98
CA ARG A 226 6.03 11.03 1.98
C ARG A 226 6.76 9.89 1.29
N VAL A 227 7.57 10.18 0.29
CA VAL A 227 8.35 9.15 -0.39
C VAL A 227 9.78 9.00 0.20
N GLY A 228 10.03 9.59 1.38
CA GLY A 228 11.25 9.36 2.14
C GLY A 228 12.41 10.30 1.83
N TYR A 229 12.11 11.52 1.36
CA TYR A 229 13.10 12.58 1.18
C TYR A 229 12.93 13.71 2.20
N ALA A 230 13.91 13.85 3.09
CA ALA A 230 13.96 14.98 4.00
C ALA A 230 14.24 16.30 3.26
N ASP A 231 15.00 16.23 2.16
CA ASP A 231 15.35 17.37 1.31
C ASP A 231 14.55 17.33 -0.02
N PRO A 232 13.65 18.30 -0.24
CA PRO A 232 12.88 18.40 -1.48
C PRO A 232 13.74 18.56 -2.74
N SER A 233 14.94 19.15 -2.63
CA SER A 233 15.85 19.35 -3.76
C SER A 233 16.41 18.01 -4.24
N ARG A 234 16.72 17.10 -3.32
CA ARG A 234 17.13 15.73 -3.67
C ARG A 234 16.01 14.95 -4.34
N PHE A 235 14.78 15.09 -3.85
CA PHE A 235 13.61 14.50 -4.50
C PHE A 235 13.49 15.01 -5.94
N ALA A 236 13.52 16.32 -6.16
CA ALA A 236 13.39 16.91 -7.49
C ALA A 236 14.51 16.47 -8.43
N THR A 237 15.75 16.36 -7.93
CA THR A 237 16.92 15.89 -8.71
C THR A 237 16.73 14.44 -9.17
N HIS A 238 16.36 13.52 -8.25
CA HIS A 238 16.16 12.12 -8.60
C HIS A 238 14.93 11.96 -9.51
N PHE A 239 13.88 12.72 -9.29
CA PHE A 239 12.67 12.71 -10.12
C PHE A 239 12.97 13.15 -11.55
N ARG A 240 13.72 14.26 -11.71
CA ARG A 240 14.14 14.74 -13.04
C ARG A 240 15.04 13.74 -13.75
N ARG A 241 15.97 13.10 -13.02
CA ARG A 241 16.83 12.06 -13.59
C ARG A 241 16.00 10.88 -14.11
N ARG A 242 14.91 10.52 -13.42
CA ARG A 242 14.07 9.36 -13.76
C ARG A 242 13.08 9.64 -14.88
N PHE A 243 12.42 10.80 -14.85
CA PHE A 243 11.31 11.12 -15.75
C PHE A 243 11.63 12.21 -16.80
N GLY A 244 12.82 12.76 -16.79
CA GLY A 244 13.24 13.84 -17.69
C GLY A 244 12.60 15.20 -17.38
N LEU A 245 11.74 15.29 -16.38
CA LEU A 245 10.97 16.47 -15.98
C LEU A 245 11.10 16.69 -14.48
N SER A 246 11.08 17.95 -14.05
CA SER A 246 10.88 18.25 -12.63
C SER A 246 9.48 17.81 -12.16
N PRO A 247 9.27 17.57 -10.85
CA PRO A 247 7.95 17.24 -10.30
C PRO A 247 6.86 18.25 -10.67
N SER A 248 7.19 19.53 -10.71
CA SER A 248 6.26 20.60 -11.06
C SER A 248 5.87 20.57 -12.55
N GLU A 249 6.85 20.38 -13.43
CA GLU A 249 6.62 20.23 -14.87
C GLU A 249 5.81 18.96 -15.17
N PHE A 250 6.09 17.86 -14.48
CA PHE A 250 5.35 16.61 -14.60
C PHE A 250 3.87 16.83 -14.25
N ARG A 251 3.58 17.42 -13.11
CA ARG A 251 2.20 17.76 -12.69
C ARG A 251 1.51 18.70 -13.70
N SER A 252 2.19 19.74 -14.16
CA SER A 252 1.61 20.71 -15.09
C SER A 252 1.22 20.09 -16.43
N ARG A 253 1.95 19.07 -16.89
CA ARG A 253 1.60 18.33 -18.12
C ARG A 253 0.34 17.48 -17.96
N LEU A 254 0.10 16.92 -16.78
CA LEU A 254 -1.11 16.14 -16.49
C LEU A 254 -2.38 17.01 -16.52
N VAL A 255 -2.27 18.25 -16.05
CA VAL A 255 -3.40 19.21 -16.03
C VAL A 255 -3.74 19.72 -17.46
N LYS A 256 -2.77 19.68 -18.40
CA LYS A 256 -2.94 20.17 -19.78
C LYS A 256 -3.54 19.14 -20.76
N VAL A 257 -3.83 17.91 -20.33
CA VAL A 257 -4.57 16.96 -21.18
C VAL A 257 -6.04 17.37 -21.15
N PRO A 258 -6.63 17.91 -22.25
CA PRO A 258 -8.03 18.30 -22.24
C PRO A 258 -8.88 17.06 -22.02
N LYS A 259 -9.85 17.13 -21.10
CA LYS A 259 -10.95 16.18 -21.05
C LYS A 259 -11.52 16.06 -22.46
N ARG A 260 -11.49 14.88 -23.06
CA ARG A 260 -12.21 14.64 -24.32
C ARG A 260 -13.65 15.08 -24.10
N PRO A 261 -14.22 15.93 -24.98
CA PRO A 261 -15.65 16.19 -24.95
C PRO A 261 -16.38 14.87 -25.16
N GLY A 262 -17.35 14.60 -24.28
CA GLY A 262 -18.22 13.44 -24.31
C GLY A 262 -19.09 13.36 -25.56
#